data_09ebb21aaeec23475ed2e549c51753c0
#
_entry.id   09ebb21aaeec23475ed2e549c51753c0
#
_cell.length_a   1.000
_cell.length_b   1.000
_cell.length_c   1.000
_cell.angle_alpha   90.00
_cell.angle_beta   90.00
_cell.angle_gamma   90.00
#
_symmetry.space_group_name_H-M   'P 1'
#
loop_
_entity.id
_entity.type
_entity.pdbx_description
1 polymer ?
#
loop_
_entity_poly.entity_id
_entity_poly.type
_entity_poly.pdbx_seq_one_letter_code
_entity_poly.pdbx_strand_id
1 'polypeptide(L)'
;MLSVEAVDLYYGASHTLRRVSLTAQKGEVTCILGRNGVGKTSLLRAILGLQPIRSGRIRWEDQTLNDLPPHQRARAGLALVPQGREIFPRLTVLENLETGFAPVPRDLRHIPDEIFTLFPVLKEMLHRRGGDLSGGQQQQLAIARALVTRPRLLILDEPTEGIQPSIIKDIERVIRSLGERGDMAILLVEQYFEFARDLAACYLVMQRGEVVLSGRREEMDETAVRSYLTVCTGARACKPTPDR
;
A
#
# COMPACT_ATOMS: atom_id res chain seq x y z
N MET A 1 -7.32 -12.80 4.93
CA MET A 1 -6.24 -12.90 3.94
C MET A 1 -6.71 -12.31 2.62
N LEU A 2 -5.89 -11.46 1.98
CA LEU A 2 -6.07 -11.08 0.59
C LEU A 2 -5.45 -12.16 -0.30
N SER A 3 -6.17 -12.59 -1.34
CA SER A 3 -5.67 -13.46 -2.41
C SER A 3 -5.95 -12.80 -3.76
N VAL A 4 -4.91 -12.67 -4.58
CA VAL A 4 -4.95 -12.24 -5.98
C VAL A 4 -4.41 -13.40 -6.81
N GLU A 5 -5.20 -13.90 -7.75
CA GLU A 5 -4.92 -15.13 -8.48
C GLU A 5 -4.93 -14.86 -9.98
N ALA A 6 -3.77 -14.94 -10.62
CA ALA A 6 -3.55 -14.85 -12.06
C ALA A 6 -4.32 -13.67 -12.72
N VAL A 7 -4.23 -12.48 -12.13
CA VAL A 7 -4.97 -11.30 -12.59
C VAL A 7 -4.33 -10.70 -13.84
N ASP A 8 -5.15 -10.55 -14.87
CA ASP A 8 -4.84 -9.78 -16.08
C ASP A 8 -5.66 -8.47 -16.09
N LEU A 9 -4.98 -7.35 -16.42
CA LEU A 9 -5.60 -6.04 -16.51
C LEU A 9 -5.12 -5.29 -17.73
N TYR A 10 -6.06 -4.62 -18.40
CA TYR A 10 -5.81 -3.85 -19.61
C TYR A 10 -6.31 -2.41 -19.46
N TYR A 11 -5.58 -1.48 -20.06
CA TYR A 11 -6.05 -0.14 -20.38
C TYR A 11 -6.15 -0.02 -21.90
N GLY A 12 -7.37 -0.14 -22.45
CA GLY A 12 -7.56 -0.28 -23.87
C GLY A 12 -6.84 -1.50 -24.42
N ALA A 13 -5.91 -1.31 -25.35
CA ALA A 13 -5.07 -2.39 -25.91
C ALA A 13 -3.81 -2.69 -25.07
N SER A 14 -3.49 -1.87 -24.08
CA SER A 14 -2.28 -2.05 -23.27
C SER A 14 -2.47 -3.11 -22.18
N HIS A 15 -1.75 -4.24 -22.27
CA HIS A 15 -1.73 -5.29 -21.26
C HIS A 15 -0.82 -4.88 -20.10
N THR A 16 -1.41 -4.35 -19.05
CA THR A 16 -0.69 -3.73 -17.94
C THR A 16 -0.34 -4.70 -16.82
N LEU A 17 -1.24 -5.61 -16.47
CA LEU A 17 -0.95 -6.70 -15.53
C LEU A 17 -1.09 -8.03 -16.25
N ARG A 18 -0.14 -8.93 -16.01
CA ARG A 18 0.01 -10.21 -16.71
C ARG A 18 0.08 -11.34 -15.71
N ARG A 19 -1.08 -12.00 -15.48
CA ARG A 19 -1.22 -13.14 -14.57
C ARG A 19 -0.62 -12.88 -13.17
N VAL A 20 -0.80 -11.68 -12.64
CA VAL A 20 -0.25 -11.30 -11.34
C VAL A 20 -0.94 -12.10 -10.24
N SER A 21 -0.16 -12.72 -9.37
CA SER A 21 -0.64 -13.43 -8.18
C SER A 21 0.11 -12.96 -6.95
N LEU A 22 -0.62 -12.77 -5.83
CA LEU A 22 -0.06 -12.46 -4.51
C LEU A 22 -1.03 -12.86 -3.41
N THR A 23 -0.49 -12.99 -2.21
CA THR A 23 -1.26 -13.11 -0.96
C THR A 23 -0.77 -12.10 0.05
N ALA A 24 -1.70 -11.58 0.90
CA ALA A 24 -1.33 -10.78 2.07
C ALA A 24 -2.13 -11.29 3.27
N GLN A 25 -1.42 -11.66 4.33
CA GLN A 25 -2.00 -12.22 5.54
C GLN A 25 -2.16 -11.17 6.62
N LYS A 26 -3.11 -11.39 7.53
CA LYS A 26 -3.23 -10.56 8.75
C LYS A 26 -2.00 -10.79 9.63
N GLY A 27 -1.57 -9.71 10.28
CA GLY A 27 -0.37 -9.73 11.12
C GLY A 27 0.94 -9.67 10.33
N GLU A 28 0.87 -9.55 8.99
CA GLU A 28 2.05 -9.48 8.14
C GLU A 28 2.04 -8.23 7.26
N VAL A 29 3.23 -7.71 6.98
CA VAL A 29 3.46 -6.70 5.95
C VAL A 29 3.92 -7.40 4.69
N THR A 30 3.11 -7.34 3.63
CA THR A 30 3.47 -7.82 2.29
C THR A 30 3.92 -6.64 1.46
N CYS A 31 5.19 -6.65 1.01
CA CYS A 31 5.75 -5.57 0.21
C CYS A 31 5.71 -5.88 -1.28
N ILE A 32 5.23 -4.93 -2.08
CA ILE A 32 5.31 -4.96 -3.55
C ILE A 32 6.39 -3.96 -3.96
N LEU A 33 7.50 -4.47 -4.43
CA LEU A 33 8.65 -3.72 -4.91
C LEU A 33 8.63 -3.60 -6.43
N GLY A 34 9.12 -2.49 -6.93
CA GLY A 34 9.26 -2.29 -8.37
C GLY A 34 9.39 -0.81 -8.73
N ARG A 35 9.91 -0.57 -9.93
CA ARG A 35 10.10 0.78 -10.47
C ARG A 35 8.77 1.44 -10.82
N ASN A 36 8.80 2.74 -11.08
CA ASN A 36 7.63 3.46 -11.61
C ASN A 36 7.21 2.89 -12.98
N GLY A 37 5.90 2.79 -13.20
CA GLY A 37 5.33 2.31 -14.45
C GLY A 37 5.30 0.79 -14.63
N VAL A 38 5.73 -0.02 -13.66
CA VAL A 38 5.71 -1.49 -13.78
C VAL A 38 4.34 -2.13 -13.52
N GLY A 39 3.33 -1.35 -13.06
CA GLY A 39 1.98 -1.84 -12.83
C GLY A 39 1.54 -1.88 -11.37
N LYS A 40 2.36 -1.43 -10.40
CA LYS A 40 2.03 -1.46 -8.96
C LYS A 40 0.69 -0.76 -8.65
N THR A 41 0.55 0.50 -9.02
CA THR A 41 -0.70 1.27 -8.81
C THR A 41 -1.90 0.67 -9.56
N SER A 42 -1.68 0.06 -10.74
CA SER A 42 -2.74 -0.65 -11.47
C SER A 42 -3.24 -1.88 -10.72
N LEU A 43 -2.33 -2.60 -10.06
CA LEU A 43 -2.68 -3.71 -9.17
C LEU A 43 -3.50 -3.23 -7.97
N LEU A 44 -3.10 -2.13 -7.33
CA LEU A 44 -3.88 -1.54 -6.24
C LEU A 44 -5.27 -1.10 -6.70
N ARG A 45 -5.37 -0.47 -7.88
CA ARG A 45 -6.67 -0.09 -8.48
C ARG A 45 -7.56 -1.29 -8.75
N ALA A 46 -6.99 -2.42 -9.19
CA ALA A 46 -7.71 -3.68 -9.35
C ALA A 46 -8.24 -4.22 -8.02
N ILE A 47 -7.39 -4.26 -6.98
CA ILE A 47 -7.76 -4.72 -5.63
C ILE A 47 -8.87 -3.85 -5.04
N LEU A 48 -8.84 -2.54 -5.28
CA LEU A 48 -9.82 -1.58 -4.77
C LEU A 48 -11.10 -1.46 -5.65
N GLY A 49 -11.14 -2.12 -6.80
CA GLY A 49 -12.27 -2.05 -7.74
C GLY A 49 -12.37 -0.75 -8.52
N LEU A 50 -11.32 0.05 -8.54
CA LEU A 50 -11.22 1.29 -9.33
C LEU A 50 -10.92 1.01 -10.80
N GLN A 51 -10.39 -0.18 -11.11
CA GLN A 51 -10.14 -0.66 -12.46
C GLN A 51 -10.58 -2.12 -12.56
N PRO A 52 -11.44 -2.48 -13.54
CA PRO A 52 -11.86 -3.87 -13.72
C PRO A 52 -10.70 -4.71 -14.24
N ILE A 53 -10.65 -5.97 -13.79
CA ILE A 53 -9.73 -6.97 -14.30
C ILE A 53 -10.34 -7.67 -15.53
N ARG A 54 -9.49 -8.18 -16.41
CA ARG A 54 -9.94 -8.94 -17.59
C ARG A 54 -10.15 -10.42 -17.27
N SER A 55 -9.28 -10.98 -16.44
CA SER A 55 -9.32 -12.37 -16.00
C SER A 55 -8.64 -12.50 -14.63
N GLY A 56 -8.75 -13.66 -14.01
CA GLY A 56 -8.25 -13.94 -12.68
C GLY A 56 -9.28 -13.68 -11.59
N ARG A 57 -8.82 -13.75 -10.35
CA ARG A 57 -9.68 -13.62 -9.18
C ARG A 57 -9.02 -12.80 -8.10
N ILE A 58 -9.80 -11.94 -7.44
CA ILE A 58 -9.40 -11.20 -6.24
C ILE A 58 -10.36 -11.57 -5.13
N ARG A 59 -9.83 -12.04 -4.00
CA ARG A 59 -10.60 -12.41 -2.81
C ARG A 59 -10.05 -11.68 -1.58
N TRP A 60 -10.98 -11.27 -0.75
CA TRP A 60 -10.68 -10.76 0.59
C TRP A 60 -11.42 -11.60 1.60
N GLU A 61 -10.67 -12.29 2.46
CA GLU A 61 -11.21 -13.31 3.36
C GLU A 61 -12.03 -14.34 2.55
N ASP A 62 -13.29 -14.56 2.88
CA ASP A 62 -14.17 -15.52 2.19
C ASP A 62 -14.92 -14.88 1.01
N GLN A 63 -14.74 -13.58 0.74
CA GLN A 63 -15.50 -12.84 -0.26
C GLN A 63 -14.69 -12.64 -1.56
N THR A 64 -15.29 -12.96 -2.71
CA THR A 64 -14.77 -12.58 -4.01
C THR A 64 -15.08 -11.09 -4.26
N LEU A 65 -14.06 -10.33 -4.66
CA LEU A 65 -14.16 -8.88 -4.86
C LEU A 65 -14.41 -8.46 -6.30
N ASN A 66 -14.27 -9.35 -7.28
CA ASN A 66 -14.24 -9.00 -8.71
C ASN A 66 -15.35 -8.01 -9.12
N ASP A 67 -16.60 -8.30 -8.72
CA ASP A 67 -17.78 -7.54 -9.12
C ASP A 67 -18.20 -6.49 -8.07
N LEU A 68 -17.49 -6.39 -6.96
CA LEU A 68 -17.80 -5.44 -5.91
C LEU A 68 -17.30 -4.03 -6.27
N PRO A 69 -18.15 -3.01 -6.21
CA PRO A 69 -17.75 -1.63 -6.41
C PRO A 69 -16.86 -1.14 -5.24
N PRO A 70 -16.04 -0.07 -5.44
CA PRO A 70 -15.08 0.43 -4.45
C PRO A 70 -15.67 0.67 -3.07
N HIS A 71 -16.87 1.26 -2.98
CA HIS A 71 -17.50 1.57 -1.69
C HIS A 71 -17.88 0.32 -0.88
N GLN A 72 -18.19 -0.80 -1.54
CA GLN A 72 -18.45 -2.06 -0.86
C GLN A 72 -17.15 -2.69 -0.37
N ARG A 73 -16.06 -2.59 -1.14
CA ARG A 73 -14.73 -3.03 -0.71
C ARG A 73 -14.23 -2.22 0.48
N ALA A 74 -14.48 -0.91 0.50
CA ALA A 74 -14.18 -0.08 1.67
C ALA A 74 -14.98 -0.54 2.92
N ARG A 75 -16.28 -0.84 2.77
CA ARG A 75 -17.11 -1.41 3.86
C ARG A 75 -16.67 -2.82 4.27
N ALA A 76 -16.05 -3.57 3.37
CA ALA A 76 -15.41 -4.85 3.70
C ALA A 76 -14.07 -4.70 4.43
N GLY A 77 -13.66 -3.46 4.77
CA GLY A 77 -12.49 -3.16 5.56
C GLY A 77 -11.20 -2.96 4.75
N LEU A 78 -11.30 -2.61 3.46
CA LEU A 78 -10.13 -2.22 2.66
C LEU A 78 -9.95 -0.71 2.74
N ALA A 79 -8.74 -0.25 3.10
CA ALA A 79 -8.38 1.18 3.08
C ALA A 79 -7.11 1.41 2.27
N LEU A 80 -7.05 2.57 1.62
CA LEU A 80 -5.92 3.01 0.81
C LEU A 80 -5.35 4.32 1.36
N VAL A 81 -4.04 4.39 1.46
CA VAL A 81 -3.27 5.62 1.48
C VAL A 81 -2.61 5.76 0.11
N PRO A 82 -3.12 6.64 -0.77
CA PRO A 82 -2.63 6.76 -2.13
C PRO A 82 -1.28 7.48 -2.19
N GLN A 83 -0.54 7.27 -3.28
CA GLN A 83 0.59 8.11 -3.65
C GLN A 83 0.15 9.58 -3.72
N GLY A 84 0.96 10.51 -3.21
CA GLY A 84 0.60 11.93 -3.17
C GLY A 84 -0.37 12.31 -2.04
N ARG A 85 -0.69 11.36 -1.10
CA ARG A 85 -1.44 11.60 0.16
C ARG A 85 -2.93 11.90 -0.03
N GLU A 86 -3.31 12.67 -1.04
CA GLU A 86 -4.69 13.07 -1.38
C GLU A 86 -5.48 13.58 -0.15
N ILE A 87 -4.84 14.41 0.69
CA ILE A 87 -5.54 15.10 1.78
C ILE A 87 -6.38 16.24 1.22
N PHE A 88 -7.38 16.67 1.97
CA PHE A 88 -8.19 17.85 1.64
C PHE A 88 -7.52 19.12 2.20
N PRO A 89 -6.83 19.92 1.37
CA PRO A 89 -5.97 21.00 1.87
C PRO A 89 -6.74 22.15 2.52
N ARG A 90 -8.03 22.32 2.18
CA ARG A 90 -8.89 23.37 2.74
C ARG A 90 -9.62 22.95 4.01
N LEU A 91 -9.72 21.67 4.29
CA LEU A 91 -10.28 21.12 5.51
C LEU A 91 -9.22 21.13 6.62
N THR A 92 -9.67 21.24 7.86
CA THR A 92 -8.83 21.06 9.04
C THR A 92 -8.35 19.61 9.17
N VAL A 93 -7.38 19.35 10.05
CA VAL A 93 -6.95 17.99 10.39
C VAL A 93 -8.13 17.16 10.89
N LEU A 94 -8.94 17.72 11.79
CA LEU A 94 -10.15 17.08 12.32
C LEU A 94 -11.11 16.68 11.18
N GLU A 95 -11.49 17.63 10.34
CA GLU A 95 -12.40 17.38 9.20
C GLU A 95 -11.82 16.37 8.21
N ASN A 96 -10.51 16.40 7.95
CA ASN A 96 -9.85 15.39 7.13
C ASN A 96 -10.02 13.98 7.73
N LEU A 97 -9.82 13.82 9.04
CA LEU A 97 -10.01 12.53 9.73
C LEU A 97 -11.47 12.07 9.65
N GLU A 98 -12.43 13.00 9.83
CA GLU A 98 -13.86 12.70 9.78
C GLU A 98 -14.34 12.25 8.39
N THR A 99 -13.64 12.63 7.29
CA THR A 99 -13.95 12.09 5.96
C THR A 99 -13.74 10.56 5.89
N GLY A 100 -12.90 9.99 6.76
CA GLY A 100 -12.71 8.56 6.92
C GLY A 100 -13.95 7.81 7.45
N PHE A 101 -14.94 8.51 7.99
CA PHE A 101 -16.16 7.86 8.49
C PHE A 101 -17.12 7.34 7.40
N ALA A 102 -16.87 7.64 6.13
CA ALA A 102 -17.79 7.27 5.05
C ALA A 102 -18.18 5.78 5.02
N PRO A 103 -17.25 4.80 5.15
CA PRO A 103 -17.59 3.37 5.21
C PRO A 103 -18.00 2.90 6.62
N VAL A 104 -17.79 3.72 7.66
CA VAL A 104 -17.96 3.33 9.08
C VAL A 104 -19.43 3.41 9.49
N PRO A 105 -19.99 2.39 10.20
CA PRO A 105 -21.29 2.45 10.80
C PRO A 105 -21.48 3.68 11.70
N ARG A 106 -22.69 4.23 11.78
CA ARG A 106 -22.95 5.52 12.46
C ARG A 106 -22.56 5.53 13.94
N ASP A 107 -22.81 4.44 14.63
CA ASP A 107 -22.50 4.20 16.05
C ASP A 107 -20.99 4.14 16.35
N LEU A 108 -20.17 3.86 15.34
CA LEU A 108 -18.71 3.78 15.44
C LEU A 108 -17.98 5.02 14.92
N ARG A 109 -18.71 6.07 14.50
CA ARG A 109 -18.14 7.31 13.94
C ARG A 109 -17.55 8.22 15.02
N HIS A 110 -16.42 7.84 15.52
CA HIS A 110 -15.56 8.67 16.37
C HIS A 110 -14.10 8.37 16.00
N ILE A 111 -13.24 9.36 16.19
CA ILE A 111 -11.80 9.19 15.97
C ILE A 111 -11.27 8.41 17.18
N PRO A 112 -10.69 7.21 16.97
CA PRO A 112 -10.10 6.46 18.08
C PRO A 112 -8.92 7.21 18.71
N ASP A 113 -8.81 7.18 20.04
CA ASP A 113 -7.67 7.81 20.76
C ASP A 113 -6.33 7.27 20.31
N GLU A 114 -6.31 6.03 19.84
CA GLU A 114 -5.14 5.39 19.25
C GLU A 114 -4.53 6.19 18.10
N ILE A 115 -5.34 6.87 17.29
CA ILE A 115 -4.85 7.72 16.18
C ILE A 115 -3.90 8.79 16.72
N PHE A 116 -4.22 9.37 17.85
CA PHE A 116 -3.38 10.40 18.48
C PHE A 116 -2.20 9.83 19.28
N THR A 117 -2.27 8.56 19.65
CA THR A 117 -1.12 7.83 20.20
C THR A 117 -0.10 7.51 19.09
N LEU A 118 -0.56 7.09 17.93
CA LEU A 118 0.28 6.80 16.77
C LEU A 118 0.85 8.09 16.14
N PHE A 119 0.08 9.18 16.12
CA PHE A 119 0.43 10.45 15.51
C PHE A 119 0.14 11.65 16.45
N PRO A 120 0.94 11.83 17.52
CA PRO A 120 0.69 12.88 18.53
C PRO A 120 0.59 14.28 17.93
N VAL A 121 1.39 14.59 16.91
CA VAL A 121 1.41 15.88 16.22
C VAL A 121 0.04 16.26 15.63
N LEU A 122 -0.78 15.30 15.22
CA LEU A 122 -2.10 15.57 14.67
C LEU A 122 -3.07 16.08 15.75
N LYS A 123 -2.91 15.64 17.00
CA LYS A 123 -3.72 16.10 18.12
C LYS A 123 -3.50 17.59 18.40
N GLU A 124 -2.25 18.03 18.31
CA GLU A 124 -1.86 19.43 18.50
C GLU A 124 -2.36 20.34 17.38
N MET A 125 -2.61 19.75 16.20
CA MET A 125 -2.94 20.47 14.97
C MET A 125 -4.38 20.27 14.49
N LEU A 126 -5.29 19.77 15.35
CA LEU A 126 -6.67 19.41 14.96
C LEU A 126 -7.42 20.48 14.18
N HIS A 127 -7.24 21.75 14.56
CA HIS A 127 -7.92 22.89 13.96
C HIS A 127 -7.10 23.56 12.83
N ARG A 128 -5.91 23.06 12.53
CA ARG A 128 -5.08 23.57 11.45
C ARG A 128 -5.54 22.99 10.11
N ARG A 129 -5.45 23.77 9.02
CA ARG A 129 -5.79 23.29 7.68
C ARG A 129 -4.76 22.26 7.21
N GLY A 130 -5.23 21.23 6.51
CA GLY A 130 -4.35 20.20 5.95
C GLY A 130 -3.29 20.75 5.01
N GLY A 131 -3.61 21.79 4.23
CA GLY A 131 -2.68 22.45 3.34
C GLY A 131 -1.53 23.20 4.03
N ASP A 132 -1.68 23.55 5.32
CA ASP A 132 -0.67 24.26 6.11
C ASP A 132 0.30 23.29 6.83
N LEU A 133 0.09 21.98 6.67
CA LEU A 133 0.95 20.95 7.23
C LEU A 133 2.19 20.73 6.37
N SER A 134 3.31 20.35 6.99
CA SER A 134 4.46 19.85 6.26
C SER A 134 4.15 18.55 5.49
N GLY A 135 4.93 18.22 4.45
CA GLY A 135 4.71 17.00 3.69
C GLY A 135 4.67 15.72 4.55
N GLY A 136 5.52 15.64 5.57
CA GLY A 136 5.50 14.50 6.51
C GLY A 136 4.25 14.47 7.38
N GLN A 137 3.78 15.62 7.87
CA GLN A 137 2.54 15.72 8.64
C GLN A 137 1.31 15.39 7.79
N GLN A 138 1.30 15.80 6.51
CA GLN A 138 0.26 15.40 5.56
C GLN A 138 0.23 13.89 5.33
N GLN A 139 1.39 13.24 5.28
CA GLN A 139 1.49 11.79 5.17
C GLN A 139 0.94 11.09 6.41
N GLN A 140 1.32 11.57 7.59
CA GLN A 140 0.75 11.08 8.86
C GLN A 140 -0.77 11.26 8.90
N LEU A 141 -1.29 12.40 8.44
CA LEU A 141 -2.73 12.66 8.32
C LEU A 141 -3.41 11.70 7.33
N ALA A 142 -2.80 11.41 6.19
CA ALA A 142 -3.34 10.47 5.20
C ALA A 142 -3.43 9.04 5.77
N ILE A 143 -2.39 8.60 6.49
CA ILE A 143 -2.39 7.28 7.16
C ILE A 143 -3.44 7.27 8.28
N ALA A 144 -3.47 8.28 9.13
CA ALA A 144 -4.45 8.42 10.22
C ALA A 144 -5.89 8.38 9.69
N ARG A 145 -6.19 9.10 8.60
CA ARG A 145 -7.50 9.09 7.93
C ARG A 145 -7.89 7.70 7.43
N ALA A 146 -6.95 6.95 6.88
CA ALA A 146 -7.18 5.56 6.49
C ALA A 146 -7.47 4.67 7.70
N LEU A 147 -6.74 4.84 8.81
CA LEU A 147 -6.93 4.07 10.04
C LEU A 147 -8.26 4.36 10.75
N VAL A 148 -8.79 5.59 10.64
CA VAL A 148 -10.14 5.95 11.15
C VAL A 148 -11.23 5.07 10.55
N THR A 149 -11.05 4.54 9.33
CA THR A 149 -11.99 3.59 8.72
C THR A 149 -12.02 2.23 9.42
N ARG A 150 -11.12 1.98 10.40
CA ARG A 150 -10.91 0.69 11.08
C ARG A 150 -10.66 -0.44 10.09
N PRO A 151 -9.63 -0.33 9.25
CA PRO A 151 -9.40 -1.27 8.17
C PRO A 151 -8.92 -2.63 8.69
N ARG A 152 -9.24 -3.67 7.94
CA ARG A 152 -8.66 -5.01 8.11
C ARG A 152 -7.58 -5.30 7.06
N LEU A 153 -7.56 -4.51 5.98
CA LEU A 153 -6.50 -4.44 4.98
C LEU A 153 -6.13 -2.97 4.77
N LEU A 154 -4.92 -2.61 5.14
CA LEU A 154 -4.34 -1.29 4.90
C LEU A 154 -3.40 -1.37 3.69
N ILE A 155 -3.67 -0.58 2.68
CA ILE A 155 -2.84 -0.47 1.47
C ILE A 155 -2.13 0.89 1.52
N LEU A 156 -0.80 0.87 1.40
CA LEU A 156 0.06 2.05 1.40
C LEU A 156 0.80 2.13 0.06
N ASP A 157 0.52 3.14 -0.74
CA ASP A 157 1.15 3.35 -2.05
C ASP A 157 2.25 4.42 -1.94
N GLU A 158 3.51 3.97 -1.93
CA GLU A 158 4.74 4.79 -1.85
C GLU A 158 4.70 5.81 -0.69
N PRO A 159 4.47 5.36 0.57
CA PRO A 159 4.27 6.27 1.69
C PRO A 159 5.50 7.09 2.08
N THR A 160 6.69 6.74 1.56
CA THR A 160 7.94 7.44 1.86
C THR A 160 8.29 8.54 0.86
N GLU A 161 7.54 8.65 -0.24
CA GLU A 161 7.86 9.59 -1.32
C GLU A 161 7.84 11.06 -0.88
N GLY A 162 8.95 11.77 -1.08
CA GLY A 162 9.07 13.18 -0.74
C GLY A 162 8.98 13.49 0.76
N ILE A 163 9.34 12.53 1.62
CA ILE A 163 9.31 12.62 3.07
C ILE A 163 10.73 12.70 3.65
N GLN A 164 10.89 13.49 4.71
CA GLN A 164 12.15 13.61 5.42
C GLN A 164 12.48 12.31 6.18
N PRO A 165 13.77 11.92 6.31
CA PRO A 165 14.18 10.66 6.94
C PRO A 165 13.66 10.46 8.38
N SER A 166 13.54 11.51 9.18
CA SER A 166 12.99 11.44 10.53
C SER A 166 11.53 10.98 10.55
N ILE A 167 10.72 11.51 9.64
CA ILE A 167 9.30 11.13 9.52
C ILE A 167 9.14 9.74 8.91
N ILE A 168 10.03 9.33 8.00
CA ILE A 168 10.04 7.95 7.48
C ILE A 168 10.17 6.94 8.63
N LYS A 169 11.07 7.21 9.59
CA LYS A 169 11.24 6.36 10.79
C LYS A 169 9.99 6.31 11.68
N ASP A 170 9.28 7.43 11.79
CA ASP A 170 8.01 7.46 12.54
C ASP A 170 6.94 6.63 11.83
N ILE A 171 6.81 6.75 10.50
CA ILE A 171 5.90 5.95 9.68
C ILE A 171 6.26 4.46 9.75
N GLU A 172 7.56 4.12 9.68
CA GLU A 172 8.06 2.75 9.83
C GLU A 172 7.62 2.15 11.17
N ARG A 173 7.81 2.89 12.26
CA ARG A 173 7.42 2.47 13.61
C ARG A 173 5.91 2.20 13.70
N VAL A 174 5.10 3.08 13.11
CA VAL A 174 3.64 2.90 13.05
C VAL A 174 3.27 1.65 12.26
N ILE A 175 3.81 1.46 11.05
CA ILE A 175 3.51 0.28 10.21
C ILE A 175 3.91 -1.01 10.93
N ARG A 176 5.07 -1.04 11.58
CA ARG A 176 5.54 -2.18 12.37
C ARG A 176 4.60 -2.50 13.52
N SER A 177 4.23 -1.49 14.31
CA SER A 177 3.29 -1.65 15.42
C SER A 177 1.92 -2.17 14.95
N LEU A 178 1.41 -1.67 13.82
CA LEU A 178 0.14 -2.15 13.25
C LEU A 178 0.24 -3.61 12.77
N GLY A 179 1.37 -4.02 12.18
CA GLY A 179 1.62 -5.41 11.79
C GLY A 179 1.69 -6.35 12.98
N GLU A 180 2.39 -5.97 14.04
CA GLU A 180 2.58 -6.76 15.26
C GLU A 180 1.26 -7.03 16.02
N ARG A 181 0.24 -6.21 15.84
CA ARG A 181 -1.10 -6.42 16.44
C ARG A 181 -1.81 -7.67 15.92
N GLY A 182 -1.51 -8.11 14.72
CA GLY A 182 -2.03 -9.34 14.15
C GLY A 182 -3.47 -9.28 13.61
N ASP A 183 -4.18 -8.16 13.76
CA ASP A 183 -5.59 -7.99 13.38
C ASP A 183 -5.79 -7.45 11.96
N MET A 184 -4.73 -6.90 11.35
CA MET A 184 -4.74 -6.22 10.05
C MET A 184 -3.72 -6.85 9.10
N ALA A 185 -4.07 -6.96 7.81
CA ALA A 185 -3.11 -7.19 6.74
C ALA A 185 -2.59 -5.84 6.23
N ILE A 186 -1.30 -5.74 5.93
CA ILE A 186 -0.70 -4.52 5.36
C ILE A 186 -0.09 -4.86 4.00
N LEU A 187 -0.52 -4.16 2.97
CA LEU A 187 0.05 -4.21 1.63
C LEU A 187 0.81 -2.92 1.38
N LEU A 188 2.13 -3.00 1.39
CA LEU A 188 3.04 -1.88 1.20
C LEU A 188 3.61 -1.90 -0.21
N VAL A 189 3.35 -0.86 -0.98
CA VAL A 189 3.95 -0.67 -2.31
C VAL A 189 5.08 0.34 -2.18
N GLU A 190 6.28 -0.04 -2.63
CA GLU A 190 7.47 0.79 -2.49
C GLU A 190 8.48 0.57 -3.63
N GLN A 191 9.32 1.56 -3.82
CA GLN A 191 10.55 1.45 -4.58
C GLN A 191 11.80 1.69 -3.72
N TYR A 192 11.63 2.24 -2.51
CA TYR A 192 12.69 2.41 -1.52
C TYR A 192 12.95 1.08 -0.83
N PHE A 193 13.99 0.39 -1.30
CA PHE A 193 14.27 -1.00 -0.93
C PHE A 193 14.51 -1.19 0.56
N GLU A 194 15.32 -0.34 1.20
CA GLU A 194 15.68 -0.48 2.61
C GLU A 194 14.45 -0.41 3.51
N PHE A 195 13.56 0.53 3.26
CA PHE A 195 12.32 0.68 4.01
C PHE A 195 11.41 -0.55 3.87
N ALA A 196 11.25 -1.05 2.63
CA ALA A 196 10.44 -2.23 2.36
C ALA A 196 11.04 -3.49 3.01
N ARG A 197 12.36 -3.70 2.87
CA ARG A 197 13.09 -4.83 3.46
C ARG A 197 12.92 -4.88 4.98
N ASP A 198 13.03 -3.74 5.65
CA ASP A 198 13.00 -3.67 7.12
C ASP A 198 11.60 -3.94 7.70
N LEU A 199 10.55 -3.76 6.90
CA LEU A 199 9.15 -3.99 7.29
C LEU A 199 8.58 -5.31 6.78
N ALA A 200 9.05 -5.82 5.63
CA ALA A 200 8.43 -6.96 4.97
C ALA A 200 8.50 -8.25 5.77
N ALA A 201 7.40 -8.96 5.89
CA ALA A 201 7.36 -10.40 6.17
C ALA A 201 7.42 -11.20 4.87
N CYS A 202 6.71 -10.72 3.83
CA CYS A 202 6.73 -11.26 2.48
C CYS A 202 7.02 -10.15 1.49
N TYR A 203 7.63 -10.50 0.35
CA TYR A 203 7.91 -9.55 -0.70
C TYR A 203 7.57 -10.10 -2.09
N LEU A 204 7.27 -9.18 -3.00
CA LEU A 204 7.14 -9.43 -4.43
C LEU A 204 7.86 -8.32 -5.18
N VAL A 205 8.54 -8.68 -6.27
CA VAL A 205 9.13 -7.71 -7.19
C VAL A 205 8.36 -7.74 -8.49
N MET A 206 7.87 -6.58 -8.90
CA MET A 206 7.15 -6.42 -10.17
C MET A 206 8.03 -5.81 -11.23
N GLN A 207 7.94 -6.37 -12.45
CA GLN A 207 8.57 -5.82 -13.65
C GLN A 207 7.63 -6.02 -14.84
N ARG A 208 7.38 -4.98 -15.62
CA ARG A 208 6.57 -5.00 -16.87
C ARG A 208 5.20 -5.70 -16.71
N GLY A 209 4.57 -5.50 -15.56
CA GLY A 209 3.25 -6.05 -15.26
C GLY A 209 3.25 -7.49 -14.75
N GLU A 210 4.39 -8.06 -14.48
CA GLU A 210 4.55 -9.43 -13.98
C GLU A 210 5.25 -9.45 -12.61
N VAL A 211 5.02 -10.48 -11.81
CA VAL A 211 5.81 -10.80 -10.62
C VAL A 211 7.03 -11.62 -11.07
N VAL A 212 8.22 -11.08 -10.88
CA VAL A 212 9.48 -11.69 -11.31
C VAL A 212 10.24 -12.38 -10.17
N LEU A 213 10.04 -11.90 -8.93
CA LEU A 213 10.56 -12.51 -7.70
C LEU A 213 9.50 -12.43 -6.62
N SER A 214 9.44 -13.42 -5.75
CA SER A 214 8.61 -13.38 -4.53
C SER A 214 9.16 -14.39 -3.51
N GLY A 215 8.92 -14.09 -2.23
CA GLY A 215 9.34 -14.98 -1.15
C GLY A 215 9.11 -14.38 0.22
N ARG A 216 9.59 -15.08 1.21
CA ARG A 216 9.69 -14.58 2.59
C ARG A 216 10.93 -13.71 2.73
N ARG A 217 10.92 -12.78 3.69
CA ARG A 217 12.06 -11.89 3.98
C ARG A 217 13.36 -12.65 4.23
N GLU A 218 13.30 -13.75 4.97
CA GLU A 218 14.44 -14.57 5.35
C GLU A 218 15.15 -15.19 4.14
N GLU A 219 14.42 -15.36 3.03
CA GLU A 219 14.89 -15.96 1.78
C GLU A 219 15.26 -14.90 0.73
N MET A 220 15.23 -13.59 1.11
CA MET A 220 15.41 -12.51 0.16
C MET A 220 16.86 -12.42 -0.34
N ASP A 221 17.07 -12.65 -1.62
CA ASP A 221 18.32 -12.28 -2.30
C ASP A 221 18.28 -10.76 -2.61
N GLU A 222 18.89 -9.98 -1.72
CA GLU A 222 18.95 -8.52 -1.85
C GLU A 222 19.59 -8.07 -3.16
N THR A 223 20.61 -8.78 -3.64
CA THR A 223 21.32 -8.44 -4.89
C THR A 223 20.40 -8.62 -6.09
N ALA A 224 19.67 -9.72 -6.13
CA ALA A 224 18.68 -9.96 -7.18
C ALA A 224 17.56 -8.91 -7.13
N VAL A 225 16.98 -8.61 -5.96
CA VAL A 225 15.93 -7.60 -5.82
C VAL A 225 16.42 -6.23 -6.27
N ARG A 226 17.60 -5.77 -5.80
CA ARG A 226 18.20 -4.48 -6.18
C ARG A 226 18.42 -4.37 -7.69
N SER A 227 18.78 -5.46 -8.37
CA SER A 227 18.99 -5.47 -9.83
C SER A 227 17.73 -5.07 -10.61
N TYR A 228 16.53 -5.40 -10.10
CA TYR A 228 15.25 -5.02 -10.70
C TYR A 228 14.83 -3.58 -10.36
N LEU A 229 15.33 -3.02 -9.25
CA LEU A 229 14.99 -1.66 -8.80
C LEU A 229 15.93 -0.60 -9.40
N THR A 230 17.19 -0.98 -9.72
CA THR A 230 18.17 -0.07 -10.26
C THR A 230 17.98 0.14 -11.77
N VAL A 231 18.23 1.37 -12.24
CA VAL A 231 18.31 1.66 -13.68
C VAL A 231 19.66 1.17 -14.18
N CYS A 232 19.70 0.15 -15.02
CA CYS A 232 20.90 -0.11 -15.81
C CYS A 232 21.08 1.07 -16.79
N THR A 233 21.85 2.08 -16.40
CA THR A 233 22.37 3.10 -17.32
C THR A 233 23.52 2.47 -18.10
N GLY A 234 23.24 1.96 -19.29
CA GLY A 234 24.25 1.60 -20.29
C GLY A 234 24.51 0.11 -20.47
N ALA A 235 24.09 -0.38 -21.63
CA ALA A 235 24.65 -1.46 -22.46
C ALA A 235 25.37 -2.62 -21.76
N ARG A 236 24.62 -3.71 -21.60
CA ARG A 236 24.92 -5.11 -21.97
C ARG A 236 23.98 -6.02 -21.20
N ALA A 237 23.11 -6.70 -21.94
CA ALA A 237 22.35 -7.82 -21.40
C ALA A 237 23.33 -8.84 -20.80
N CYS A 238 23.35 -8.98 -19.46
CA CYS A 238 23.91 -10.14 -18.82
C CYS A 238 22.90 -11.28 -19.04
N LYS A 239 23.11 -12.09 -20.08
CA LYS A 239 22.49 -13.42 -20.16
C LYS A 239 23.14 -14.27 -19.09
N PRO A 240 22.38 -15.01 -18.27
CA PRO A 240 22.96 -16.05 -17.44
C PRO A 240 23.55 -17.11 -18.38
N THR A 241 24.82 -17.44 -18.20
CA THR A 241 25.50 -18.56 -18.83
C THR A 241 24.87 -19.83 -18.29
N PRO A 242 24.45 -20.82 -19.15
CA PRO A 242 24.06 -22.12 -18.66
C PRO A 242 25.33 -22.84 -18.22
N ASP A 243 25.33 -23.32 -16.99
CA ASP A 243 26.33 -24.27 -16.48
C ASP A 243 26.31 -25.54 -17.29
N ARG A 244 27.52 -25.99 -17.65
CA ARG A 244 27.79 -27.29 -18.26
C ARG A 244 27.80 -28.40 -17.22
#